data_bfb7d8311b21b083d7d88e897b0407fe
#
_entry.id   bfb7d8311b21b083d7d88e897b0407fe
#
_cell.length_a   1.000
_cell.length_b   1.000
_cell.length_c   1.000
_cell.angle_alpha   90.00
_cell.angle_beta   90.00
_cell.angle_gamma   90.00
#
_symmetry.space_group_name_H-M   'P 1'
#
loop_
_entity.id
_entity.type
_entity.pdbx_description
1 polymer ?
#
loop_
_entity_poly.entity_id
_entity_poly.type
_entity_poly.pdbx_seq_one_letter_code
_entity_poly.pdbx_strand_id
1 'polypeptide(L)'
;AYKKLLEGLYEAGCRYVQFEGVKSMLTDEAARLNNRVLRERPEGLFVAFHAATDMLIRLHGADAYFLNYDCGICDRSRLLWFVHEREAVFGFVLSYYPDEEELDELQAKMEEVLNYIPMKHLTLCLPDADNLLNPSEEDEVKQWKTVKLAKDMANRIFSV
;
A
#
# COMPACT_ATOMS: atom_id res chain seq x y z
N ALA A 1 -15.57 18.51 -4.71
CA ALA A 1 -16.12 17.66 -3.64
C ALA A 1 -15.00 17.13 -2.73
N TYR A 2 -14.00 16.43 -3.22
CA TYR A 2 -12.94 15.79 -2.39
C TYR A 2 -12.13 16.77 -1.54
N LYS A 3 -11.79 17.97 -2.02
CA LYS A 3 -11.07 18.97 -1.23
C LYS A 3 -11.82 19.30 0.06
N LYS A 4 -13.10 19.63 -0.05
CA LYS A 4 -13.95 19.93 1.13
C LYS A 4 -14.11 18.74 2.07
N LEU A 5 -14.11 17.51 1.52
CA LEU A 5 -14.15 16.29 2.32
C LEU A 5 -12.87 16.15 3.16
N LEU A 6 -11.69 16.30 2.55
CA LEU A 6 -10.42 16.23 3.27
C LEU A 6 -10.29 17.33 4.33
N GLU A 7 -10.71 18.56 4.00
CA GLU A 7 -10.73 19.66 4.96
C GLU A 7 -11.65 19.35 6.14
N GLY A 8 -12.88 18.90 5.90
CA GLY A 8 -13.84 18.57 6.96
C GLY A 8 -13.40 17.38 7.81
N LEU A 9 -12.80 16.35 7.23
CA LEU A 9 -12.22 15.22 7.98
C LEU A 9 -11.07 15.70 8.88
N TYR A 10 -10.20 16.55 8.36
CA TYR A 10 -9.08 17.10 9.12
C TYR A 10 -9.57 17.97 10.29
N GLU A 11 -10.56 18.84 10.07
CA GLU A 11 -11.20 19.66 11.11
C GLU A 11 -11.86 18.80 12.19
N ALA A 12 -12.44 17.66 11.79
CA ALA A 12 -13.01 16.67 12.72
C ALA A 12 -11.95 15.85 13.49
N GLY A 13 -10.66 16.13 13.28
CA GLY A 13 -9.57 15.45 13.98
C GLY A 13 -8.95 14.26 13.25
N CYS A 14 -9.42 13.93 12.05
CA CYS A 14 -8.83 12.88 11.24
C CYS A 14 -7.42 13.29 10.78
N ARG A 15 -6.45 12.36 10.87
CA ARG A 15 -5.07 12.58 10.42
C ARG A 15 -4.61 11.56 9.39
N TYR A 16 -5.43 10.55 9.11
CA TYR A 16 -5.19 9.51 8.11
C TYR A 16 -6.46 9.28 7.30
N VAL A 17 -6.35 9.31 5.99
CA VAL A 17 -7.43 8.99 5.05
C VAL A 17 -6.90 8.01 4.02
N GLN A 18 -7.63 6.92 3.80
CA GLN A 18 -7.35 5.96 2.75
C GLN A 18 -8.49 5.92 1.75
N PHE A 19 -8.15 6.01 0.48
CA PHE A 19 -9.09 5.85 -0.62
C PHE A 19 -9.00 4.44 -1.19
N GLU A 20 -10.14 3.75 -1.21
CA GLU A 20 -10.28 2.40 -1.72
C GLU A 20 -10.91 2.37 -3.11
N GLY A 21 -10.54 1.35 -3.91
CA GLY A 21 -11.29 0.98 -5.11
C GLY A 21 -11.33 2.04 -6.21
N VAL A 22 -10.26 2.77 -6.43
CA VAL A 22 -10.16 3.90 -7.38
C VAL A 22 -10.35 3.45 -8.86
N LYS A 23 -11.27 2.53 -9.14
CA LYS A 23 -11.47 1.95 -10.48
C LYS A 23 -11.98 2.94 -11.54
N SER A 24 -12.64 4.02 -11.15
CA SER A 24 -13.37 4.91 -12.09
C SER A 24 -12.73 6.29 -12.28
N MET A 25 -11.62 6.60 -11.62
CA MET A 25 -11.11 7.97 -11.53
C MET A 25 -10.01 8.32 -12.54
N LEU A 26 -9.78 7.53 -13.60
CA LEU A 26 -8.50 7.58 -14.28
C LEU A 26 -8.52 8.00 -15.74
N THR A 27 -9.41 8.88 -16.05
CA THR A 27 -9.12 9.81 -17.16
C THR A 27 -7.98 10.75 -16.75
N ASP A 28 -7.20 11.22 -17.70
CA ASP A 28 -6.10 12.17 -17.44
C ASP A 28 -6.60 13.46 -16.76
N GLU A 29 -7.85 13.84 -17.01
CA GLU A 29 -8.49 14.98 -16.34
C GLU A 29 -8.77 14.67 -14.87
N ALA A 30 -9.32 13.51 -14.55
CA ALA A 30 -9.57 13.10 -13.17
C ALA A 30 -8.26 12.98 -12.38
N ALA A 31 -7.22 12.42 -12.98
CA ALA A 31 -5.90 12.35 -12.35
C ALA A 31 -5.33 13.74 -12.05
N ARG A 32 -5.43 14.69 -12.99
CA ARG A 32 -4.99 16.09 -12.76
C ARG A 32 -5.74 16.76 -11.62
N LEU A 33 -7.07 16.58 -11.56
CA LEU A 33 -7.89 17.14 -10.49
C LEU A 33 -7.54 16.53 -9.13
N ASN A 34 -7.37 15.21 -9.07
CA ASN A 34 -6.99 14.54 -7.84
C ASN A 34 -5.59 14.97 -7.37
N ASN A 35 -4.63 15.05 -8.28
CA ASN A 35 -3.28 15.52 -7.95
C ASN A 35 -3.26 16.97 -7.44
N ARG A 36 -4.17 17.80 -7.92
CA ARG A 36 -4.35 19.15 -7.39
C ARG A 36 -4.91 19.12 -5.98
N VAL A 37 -5.97 18.33 -5.73
CA VAL A 37 -6.58 18.19 -4.40
C VAL A 37 -5.57 17.66 -3.38
N LEU A 38 -4.74 16.69 -3.78
CA LEU A 38 -3.70 16.12 -2.91
C LEU A 38 -2.63 17.15 -2.53
N ARG A 39 -2.24 18.01 -3.47
CA ARG A 39 -1.27 19.09 -3.18
C ARG A 39 -1.83 20.19 -2.28
N GLU A 40 -3.13 20.44 -2.38
CA GLU A 40 -3.83 21.49 -1.62
C GLU A 40 -4.45 20.94 -0.32
N ARG A 41 -4.18 19.68 0.06
CA ARG A 41 -4.73 19.09 1.29
C ARG A 41 -4.16 19.78 2.55
N PRO A 42 -4.88 19.69 3.68
CA PRO A 42 -4.37 20.19 4.96
C PRO A 42 -2.99 19.59 5.30
N GLU A 43 -2.08 20.41 5.78
CA GLU A 43 -0.76 19.97 6.25
C GLU A 43 -0.92 19.00 7.43
N GLY A 44 -0.17 17.90 7.42
CA GLY A 44 -0.26 16.85 8.45
C GLY A 44 -1.42 15.86 8.25
N LEU A 45 -2.20 15.98 7.16
CA LEU A 45 -3.14 14.94 6.76
C LEU A 45 -2.42 13.91 5.89
N PHE A 46 -2.25 12.69 6.41
CA PHE A 46 -1.71 11.56 5.67
C PHE A 46 -2.76 10.96 4.75
N VAL A 47 -2.46 10.85 3.48
CA VAL A 47 -3.38 10.32 2.46
C VAL A 47 -2.77 9.12 1.76
N ALA A 48 -3.49 8.01 1.78
CA ALA A 48 -3.15 6.77 1.12
C ALA A 48 -4.15 6.41 0.02
N PHE A 49 -3.69 5.66 -0.97
CA PHE A 49 -4.52 5.04 -2.00
C PHE A 49 -4.30 3.54 -2.04
N HIS A 50 -5.40 2.80 -2.12
CA HIS A 50 -5.40 1.38 -2.40
C HIS A 50 -6.08 1.14 -3.75
N ALA A 51 -5.35 0.68 -4.74
CA ALA A 51 -5.88 0.38 -6.07
C ALA A 51 -4.93 -0.48 -6.91
N ALA A 52 -5.41 -0.90 -8.07
CA ALA A 52 -4.58 -1.56 -9.08
C ALA A 52 -3.47 -0.63 -9.60
N THR A 53 -2.32 -1.20 -9.92
CA THR A 53 -1.07 -0.49 -10.23
C THR A 53 -1.18 0.56 -11.32
N ASP A 54 -1.84 0.21 -12.45
CA ASP A 54 -1.90 1.09 -13.62
C ASP A 54 -2.64 2.40 -13.34
N MET A 55 -3.36 2.41 -12.26
CA MET A 55 -4.13 3.54 -11.81
C MET A 55 -3.31 4.45 -10.91
N LEU A 56 -2.51 3.88 -10.04
CA LEU A 56 -1.76 4.63 -9.05
C LEU A 56 -0.62 5.44 -9.65
N ILE A 57 -0.01 4.96 -10.74
CA ILE A 57 1.08 5.69 -11.43
C ILE A 57 0.68 7.06 -11.96
N ARG A 58 -0.62 7.34 -12.12
CA ARG A 58 -1.15 8.65 -12.54
C ARG A 58 -1.41 9.59 -11.37
N LEU A 59 -1.39 9.08 -10.14
CA LEU A 59 -1.64 9.85 -8.93
C LEU A 59 -0.31 10.32 -8.34
N HIS A 60 -0.22 11.61 -8.05
CA HIS A 60 0.96 12.25 -7.49
C HIS A 60 0.63 12.96 -6.18
N GLY A 61 1.50 12.85 -5.19
CA GLY A 61 1.38 13.60 -3.95
C GLY A 61 0.59 12.92 -2.84
N ALA A 62 0.28 11.63 -2.96
CA ALA A 62 -0.13 10.84 -1.81
C ALA A 62 1.08 10.44 -0.96
N ASP A 63 0.83 10.13 0.31
CA ASP A 63 1.87 9.72 1.25
C ASP A 63 2.11 8.21 1.19
N ALA A 64 1.09 7.42 0.77
CA ALA A 64 1.22 5.99 0.59
C ALA A 64 0.39 5.46 -0.60
N TYR A 65 0.88 4.35 -1.15
CA TYR A 65 0.22 3.59 -2.21
C TYR A 65 0.19 2.12 -1.82
N PHE A 66 -1.01 1.59 -1.65
CA PHE A 66 -1.24 0.19 -1.35
C PHE A 66 -1.63 -0.54 -2.63
N LEU A 67 -0.91 -1.59 -2.92
CA LEU A 67 -0.95 -2.32 -4.19
C LEU A 67 -1.25 -3.78 -3.90
N ASN A 68 -2.22 -4.37 -4.62
CA ASN A 68 -2.44 -5.80 -4.52
C ASN A 68 -1.22 -6.54 -5.01
N TYR A 69 -0.74 -7.49 -4.21
CA TYR A 69 0.45 -8.27 -4.50
C TYR A 69 0.39 -9.01 -5.86
N ASP A 70 -0.80 -9.45 -6.24
CA ASP A 70 -1.03 -10.21 -7.48
C ASP A 70 -1.01 -9.36 -8.77
N CYS A 71 -0.92 -8.04 -8.67
CA CYS A 71 -1.06 -7.15 -9.83
C CYS A 71 0.21 -6.94 -10.65
N GLY A 72 1.16 -7.86 -10.63
CA GLY A 72 2.40 -7.73 -11.40
C GLY A 72 3.24 -6.49 -11.03
N ILE A 73 3.07 -6.03 -9.81
CA ILE A 73 3.67 -4.81 -9.23
C ILE A 73 5.19 -4.91 -9.13
N CYS A 74 5.71 -6.12 -9.09
CA CYS A 74 7.13 -6.39 -9.04
C CYS A 74 7.86 -6.11 -10.36
N ASP A 75 7.21 -5.45 -11.32
CA ASP A 75 7.92 -4.88 -12.45
C ASP A 75 8.85 -3.77 -11.93
N ARG A 76 10.13 -4.06 -11.98
CA ARG A 76 11.24 -3.21 -11.55
C ARG A 76 11.11 -1.76 -12.03
N SER A 77 10.71 -1.57 -13.28
CA SER A 77 10.59 -0.25 -13.88
C SER A 77 9.53 0.60 -13.19
N ARG A 78 8.40 -0.01 -12.81
CA ARG A 78 7.30 0.65 -12.10
C ARG A 78 7.67 0.98 -10.66
N LEU A 79 8.34 0.06 -9.97
CA LEU A 79 8.83 0.29 -8.60
C LEU A 79 9.83 1.44 -8.53
N LEU A 80 10.81 1.48 -9.44
CA LEU A 80 11.78 2.57 -9.52
C LEU A 80 11.12 3.92 -9.80
N TRP A 81 10.10 3.95 -10.67
CA TRP A 81 9.38 5.18 -10.96
C TRP A 81 8.68 5.73 -9.70
N PHE A 82 8.04 4.86 -8.91
CA PHE A 82 7.41 5.27 -7.67
C PHE A 82 8.40 5.84 -6.65
N VAL A 83 9.55 5.22 -6.48
CA VAL A 83 10.57 5.69 -5.53
C VAL A 83 11.22 6.99 -5.98
N HIS A 84 11.47 7.13 -7.28
CA HIS A 84 12.19 8.29 -7.81
C HIS A 84 11.32 9.57 -7.78
N GLU A 85 10.03 9.43 -8.04
CA GLU A 85 9.12 10.57 -8.13
C GLU A 85 8.54 11.00 -6.78
N ARG A 86 8.60 10.12 -5.74
CA ARG A 86 7.84 10.34 -4.51
C ARG A 86 8.51 9.65 -3.34
N GLU A 87 8.69 10.35 -2.28
CA GLU A 87 9.07 9.76 -0.99
C GLU A 87 7.88 9.07 -0.29
N ALA A 88 7.06 8.36 -1.06
CA ALA A 88 5.86 7.72 -0.56
C ALA A 88 6.15 6.33 0.04
N VAL A 89 5.27 5.88 0.92
CA VAL A 89 5.27 4.51 1.43
C VAL A 89 4.58 3.60 0.43
N PHE A 90 5.15 2.43 0.19
CA PHE A 90 4.56 1.36 -0.62
C PHE A 90 4.09 0.23 0.28
N GLY A 91 2.80 -0.09 0.17
CA GLY A 91 2.21 -1.25 0.82
C GLY A 91 1.88 -2.33 -0.22
N PHE A 92 2.31 -3.55 0.05
CA PHE A 92 1.84 -4.73 -0.68
C PHE A 92 0.71 -5.36 0.11
N VAL A 93 -0.49 -5.38 -0.50
CA VAL A 93 -1.68 -5.95 0.11
C VAL A 93 -1.83 -7.38 -0.37
N LEU A 94 -1.84 -8.33 0.55
CA LEU A 94 -2.09 -9.73 0.25
C LEU A 94 -3.59 -9.93 0.04
N SER A 95 -3.96 -10.71 -0.98
CA SER A 95 -5.37 -11.06 -1.27
C SER A 95 -5.89 -12.15 -0.33
N TYR A 96 -4.98 -12.95 0.22
CA TYR A 96 -5.26 -14.06 1.13
C TYR A 96 -4.03 -14.34 1.99
N TYR A 97 -4.17 -15.17 3.00
CA TYR A 97 -3.04 -15.64 3.81
C TYR A 97 -2.30 -16.74 3.07
N PRO A 98 -1.01 -16.55 2.72
CA PRO A 98 -0.25 -17.53 1.95
C PRO A 98 0.04 -18.80 2.77
N ASP A 99 0.18 -19.93 2.08
CA ASP A 99 0.72 -21.16 2.65
C ASP A 99 2.26 -21.13 2.79
N GLU A 100 2.91 -22.22 3.19
CA GLU A 100 4.36 -22.23 3.44
C GLU A 100 5.20 -21.99 2.17
N GLU A 101 4.80 -22.59 1.04
CA GLU A 101 5.53 -22.44 -0.23
C GLU A 101 5.36 -21.01 -0.75
N GLU A 102 4.15 -20.47 -0.66
CA GLU A 102 3.84 -19.09 -1.04
C GLU A 102 4.53 -18.06 -0.14
N LEU A 103 4.74 -18.38 1.15
CA LEU A 103 5.51 -17.51 2.05
C LEU A 103 6.98 -17.42 1.64
N ASP A 104 7.59 -18.51 1.19
CA ASP A 104 8.97 -18.50 0.71
C ASP A 104 9.09 -17.67 -0.58
N GLU A 105 8.14 -17.80 -1.49
CA GLU A 105 8.06 -16.95 -2.69
C GLU A 105 7.85 -15.49 -2.35
N LEU A 106 6.96 -15.18 -1.43
CA LEU A 106 6.68 -13.83 -0.95
C LEU A 106 7.95 -13.22 -0.34
N GLN A 107 8.65 -13.97 0.50
CA GLN A 107 9.91 -13.50 1.09
C GLN A 107 10.93 -13.18 0.01
N ALA A 108 11.16 -14.08 -0.96
CA ALA A 108 12.11 -13.87 -2.04
C ALA A 108 11.79 -12.61 -2.87
N LYS A 109 10.52 -12.40 -3.17
CA LYS A 109 10.05 -11.19 -3.90
C LYS A 109 10.20 -9.92 -3.06
N MET A 110 9.91 -9.96 -1.77
CA MET A 110 10.12 -8.81 -0.90
C MET A 110 11.60 -8.46 -0.77
N GLU A 111 12.49 -9.46 -0.69
CA GLU A 111 13.94 -9.25 -0.71
C GLU A 111 14.41 -8.63 -2.04
N GLU A 112 13.81 -9.01 -3.17
CA GLU A 112 14.08 -8.37 -4.46
C GLU A 112 13.61 -6.91 -4.45
N VAL A 113 12.41 -6.63 -3.95
CA VAL A 113 11.87 -5.26 -3.86
C VAL A 113 12.75 -4.36 -3.00
N LEU A 114 13.33 -4.88 -1.92
CA LEU A 114 14.23 -4.14 -1.04
C LEU A 114 15.53 -3.68 -1.72
N ASN A 115 15.91 -4.27 -2.85
CA ASN A 115 17.02 -3.75 -3.66
C ASN A 115 16.68 -2.40 -4.34
N TYR A 116 15.39 -2.05 -4.42
CA TYR A 116 14.91 -0.86 -5.13
C TYR A 116 14.20 0.13 -4.22
N ILE A 117 13.44 -0.37 -3.23
CA ILE A 117 12.67 0.45 -2.29
C ILE A 117 13.31 0.34 -0.92
N PRO A 118 13.78 1.46 -0.35
CA PRO A 118 14.29 1.47 1.02
C PRO A 118 13.23 0.96 1.99
N MET A 119 13.63 0.18 2.97
CA MET A 119 12.71 -0.44 3.93
C MET A 119 11.77 0.54 4.62
N LYS A 120 12.25 1.74 4.95
CA LYS A 120 11.42 2.79 5.56
C LYS A 120 10.23 3.23 4.71
N HIS A 121 10.24 2.89 3.41
CA HIS A 121 9.18 3.16 2.46
C HIS A 121 8.38 1.92 2.07
N LEU A 122 8.60 0.77 2.71
CA LEU A 122 7.95 -0.48 2.39
C LEU A 122 7.12 -0.98 3.58
N THR A 123 5.91 -1.44 3.30
CA THR A 123 5.06 -2.12 4.27
C THR A 123 4.37 -3.33 3.63
N LEU A 124 4.13 -4.36 4.42
CA LEU A 124 3.32 -5.51 4.04
C LEU A 124 1.97 -5.38 4.73
N CYS A 125 0.90 -5.38 3.94
CA CYS A 125 -0.47 -5.30 4.44
C CYS A 125 -1.11 -6.69 4.41
N LEU A 126 -1.73 -7.07 5.51
CA LEU A 126 -2.50 -8.31 5.59
C LEU A 126 -3.79 -8.20 4.77
N PRO A 127 -4.41 -9.33 4.39
CA PRO A 127 -5.70 -9.33 3.72
C PRO A 127 -6.77 -8.60 4.52
N ASP A 128 -7.76 -8.06 3.81
CA ASP A 128 -8.85 -7.29 4.40
C ASP A 128 -9.66 -8.09 5.43
N ALA A 129 -10.24 -7.34 6.37
CA ALA A 129 -10.95 -7.85 7.53
C ALA A 129 -12.20 -8.71 7.22
N ASP A 130 -12.71 -8.71 6.00
CA ASP A 130 -13.84 -9.55 5.61
C ASP A 130 -13.57 -11.04 5.83
N ASN A 131 -12.30 -11.44 5.71
CA ASN A 131 -11.85 -12.79 6.04
C ASN A 131 -11.54 -13.01 7.53
N LEU A 132 -11.52 -11.93 8.32
CA LEU A 132 -11.24 -11.98 9.77
C LEU A 132 -12.50 -12.22 10.62
N LEU A 133 -13.70 -12.01 10.06
CA LEU A 133 -14.95 -12.06 10.84
C LEU A 133 -15.34 -13.48 11.28
N ASN A 134 -14.87 -14.52 10.57
CA ASN A 134 -15.03 -15.92 10.98
C ASN A 134 -13.85 -16.76 10.42
N PRO A 135 -12.62 -16.59 10.93
CA PRO A 135 -11.48 -17.34 10.45
C PRO A 135 -11.66 -18.83 10.79
N SER A 136 -11.29 -19.71 9.88
CA SER A 136 -11.10 -21.11 10.18
C SER A 136 -9.82 -21.30 11.00
N GLU A 137 -9.64 -22.44 11.67
CA GLU A 137 -8.38 -22.75 12.37
C GLU A 137 -7.18 -22.71 11.41
N GLU A 138 -7.38 -23.10 10.16
CA GLU A 138 -6.36 -23.03 9.12
C GLU A 138 -6.00 -21.58 8.78
N ASP A 139 -6.97 -20.69 8.68
CA ASP A 139 -6.76 -19.28 8.43
C ASP A 139 -6.00 -18.61 9.58
N GLU A 140 -6.29 -18.96 10.82
CA GLU A 140 -5.53 -18.47 11.97
C GLU A 140 -4.06 -18.88 11.91
N VAL A 141 -3.77 -20.13 11.55
CA VAL A 141 -2.38 -20.61 11.39
C VAL A 141 -1.66 -19.84 10.28
N LYS A 142 -2.28 -19.66 9.12
CA LYS A 142 -1.72 -18.90 8.00
C LYS A 142 -1.47 -17.44 8.40
N GLN A 143 -2.41 -16.84 9.11
CA GLN A 143 -2.28 -15.47 9.62
C GLN A 143 -1.06 -15.33 10.52
N TRP A 144 -0.89 -16.22 11.50
CA TRP A 144 0.25 -16.19 12.40
C TRP A 144 1.58 -16.38 11.68
N LYS A 145 1.66 -17.27 10.68
CA LYS A 145 2.84 -17.48 9.86
C LYS A 145 3.19 -16.21 9.07
N THR A 146 2.20 -15.56 8.47
CA THR A 146 2.38 -14.31 7.72
C THR A 146 2.86 -13.17 8.61
N VAL A 147 2.27 -13.01 9.79
CA VAL A 147 2.72 -12.01 10.77
C VAL A 147 4.14 -12.28 11.24
N LYS A 148 4.48 -13.56 11.48
CA LYS A 148 5.82 -13.97 11.86
C LYS A 148 6.84 -13.64 10.76
N LEU A 149 6.51 -13.96 9.50
CA LEU A 149 7.35 -13.60 8.35
C LEU A 149 7.60 -12.11 8.29
N ALA A 150 6.56 -11.28 8.36
CA ALA A 150 6.68 -9.83 8.35
C ALA A 150 7.58 -9.32 9.48
N LYS A 151 7.45 -9.90 10.68
CA LYS A 151 8.31 -9.59 11.83
C LYS A 151 9.77 -10.01 11.59
N ASP A 152 9.99 -11.20 11.08
CA ASP A 152 11.34 -11.74 10.82
C ASP A 152 12.04 -10.91 9.72
N MET A 153 11.32 -10.51 8.68
CA MET A 153 11.80 -9.58 7.66
C MET A 153 12.17 -8.22 8.28
N ALA A 154 11.29 -7.64 9.08
CA ALA A 154 11.57 -6.38 9.76
C ALA A 154 12.81 -6.50 10.68
N ASN A 155 12.95 -7.57 11.44
CA ASN A 155 14.09 -7.81 12.32
C ASN A 155 15.42 -7.93 11.55
N ARG A 156 15.43 -8.61 10.40
CA ARG A 156 16.65 -8.75 9.56
C ARG A 156 17.17 -7.40 9.09
N ILE A 157 16.30 -6.44 8.92
CA ILE A 157 16.60 -5.13 8.34
C ILE A 157 16.97 -4.10 9.39
N PHE A 158 16.40 -4.21 10.60
CA PHE A 158 16.72 -3.34 11.72
C PHE A 158 17.86 -3.87 12.61
N SER A 159 18.44 -5.04 12.28
CA SER A 159 19.54 -5.67 13.03
C SER A 159 20.92 -5.30 12.49
N VAL A 160 21.09 -4.09 11.93
CA VAL A 160 22.40 -3.54 11.54
C VAL A 160 22.87 -2.53 12.57
#